data_13edf600e69d08c45057cfc24c537771
#
_entry.id   13edf600e69d08c45057cfc24c537771
#
_cell.length_a   1.000
_cell.length_b   1.000
_cell.length_c   1.000
_cell.angle_alpha   90.00
_cell.angle_beta   90.00
_cell.angle_gamma   90.00
#
_symmetry.space_group_name_H-M   'P 1'
#
loop_
_entity.id
_entity.type
_entity.pdbx_description
1 polymer ?
#
loop_
_entity_poly.entity_id
_entity_poly.type
_entity_poly.pdbx_seq_one_letter_code
_entity_poly.pdbx_strand_id
1 'polypeptide(L)'
;MDVLLSSLLGGLKLSAKLILIIVPLVTLFEVLRHLPVFRRAGNVVEPMMRGVGLTRDAAIPLFTGIFLGIAYGAGIIIRVAQQKGLPARELFLMGLFLATCHSVIEDVLIFVVIGGNGPAILGVRLGLAVVLTGLMARVWKPA
;
A
#
# COMPACT_ATOMS: atom_id res chain seq x y z
N MET A 1 -39.90 11.18 -3.07
CA MET A 1 -38.96 12.32 -3.15
C MET A 1 -38.00 12.32 -1.97
N ASP A 2 -38.46 11.92 -0.79
CA ASP A 2 -37.69 11.91 0.46
C ASP A 2 -36.51 10.90 0.48
N VAL A 3 -36.67 9.73 -0.16
CA VAL A 3 -35.61 8.71 -0.24
C VAL A 3 -34.41 9.20 -1.08
N LEU A 4 -34.68 9.86 -2.19
CA LEU A 4 -33.62 10.44 -3.04
C LEU A 4 -32.87 11.56 -2.31
N LEU A 5 -33.61 12.45 -1.65
CA LEU A 5 -33.00 13.56 -0.92
C LEU A 5 -32.20 13.06 0.28
N SER A 6 -32.70 12.10 1.04
CA SER A 6 -31.98 11.50 2.17
C SER A 6 -30.72 10.72 1.72
N SER A 7 -30.79 10.01 0.60
CA SER A 7 -29.64 9.33 0.01
C SER A 7 -28.57 10.31 -0.47
N LEU A 8 -28.98 11.40 -1.11
CA LEU A 8 -28.07 12.46 -1.56
C LEU A 8 -27.36 13.15 -0.38
N LEU A 9 -28.13 13.51 0.65
CA LEU A 9 -27.58 14.12 1.86
C LEU A 9 -26.66 13.14 2.63
N GLY A 10 -27.03 11.87 2.69
CA GLY A 10 -26.19 10.81 3.27
C GLY A 10 -24.87 10.65 2.53
N GLY A 11 -24.92 10.60 1.20
CA GLY A 11 -23.75 10.53 0.34
C GLY A 11 -22.85 11.76 0.49
N LEU A 12 -23.44 12.96 0.54
CA LEU A 12 -22.68 14.20 0.74
C LEU A 12 -21.98 14.25 2.10
N LYS A 13 -22.67 13.85 3.16
CA LYS A 13 -22.10 13.76 4.52
C LYS A 13 -20.95 12.76 4.58
N LEU A 14 -21.13 11.58 3.96
CA LEU A 14 -20.08 10.56 3.91
C LEU A 14 -18.86 11.07 3.13
N SER A 15 -19.08 11.67 1.96
CA SER A 15 -18.01 12.24 1.13
C SER A 15 -17.24 13.33 1.88
N ALA A 16 -17.93 14.26 2.55
CA ALA A 16 -17.30 15.29 3.35
C ALA A 16 -16.45 14.72 4.49
N LYS A 17 -16.97 13.68 5.17
CA LYS A 17 -16.25 12.98 6.23
C LYS A 17 -14.99 12.28 5.72
N LEU A 18 -15.07 11.63 4.54
CA LEU A 18 -13.92 11.00 3.89
C LEU A 18 -12.87 12.02 3.48
N ILE A 19 -13.26 13.13 2.86
CA ILE A 19 -12.35 14.21 2.48
C ILE A 19 -11.63 14.78 3.71
N LEU A 20 -12.36 15.02 4.81
CA LEU A 20 -11.81 15.55 6.05
C LEU A 20 -10.76 14.62 6.68
N ILE A 21 -10.85 13.31 6.46
CA ILE A 21 -9.89 12.34 6.96
C ILE A 21 -8.75 12.13 5.97
N ILE A 22 -9.06 11.92 4.70
CA ILE A 22 -8.08 11.54 3.67
C ILE A 22 -7.13 12.71 3.37
N VAL A 23 -7.62 13.92 3.21
CA VAL A 23 -6.77 15.07 2.83
C VAL A 23 -5.70 15.37 3.87
N PRO A 24 -6.00 15.53 5.19
CA PRO A 24 -4.96 15.72 6.19
C PRO A 24 -4.01 14.52 6.29
N LEU A 25 -4.53 13.30 6.15
CA LEU A 25 -3.73 12.10 6.23
C LEU A 25 -2.71 12.02 5.10
N VAL A 26 -3.13 12.21 3.84
CA VAL A 26 -2.26 12.22 2.67
C VAL A 26 -1.23 13.34 2.77
N THR A 27 -1.64 14.53 3.21
CA THR A 27 -0.75 15.67 3.43
C THR A 27 0.30 15.35 4.51
N LEU A 28 -0.13 14.75 5.62
CA LEU A 28 0.78 14.33 6.69
C LEU A 28 1.80 13.31 6.19
N PHE A 29 1.35 12.30 5.43
CA PHE A 29 2.25 11.30 4.83
C PHE A 29 3.21 11.92 3.83
N GLU A 30 2.75 12.87 3.01
CA GLU A 30 3.60 13.59 2.07
C GLU A 30 4.74 14.33 2.79
N VAL A 31 4.45 14.95 3.93
CA VAL A 31 5.46 15.61 4.77
C VAL A 31 6.38 14.56 5.43
N LEU A 32 5.81 13.50 5.99
CA LEU A 32 6.56 12.45 6.70
C LEU A 32 7.56 11.73 5.78
N ARG A 33 7.24 11.52 4.51
CA ARG A 33 8.14 10.83 3.56
C ARG A 33 9.47 11.57 3.34
N HIS A 34 9.52 12.89 3.57
CA HIS A 34 10.73 13.68 3.47
C HIS A 34 11.62 13.56 4.71
N LEU A 35 11.11 12.98 5.81
CA LEU A 35 11.85 12.79 7.03
C LEU A 35 12.81 11.59 6.94
N PRO A 36 13.98 11.66 7.61
CA PRO A 36 14.96 10.58 7.61
C PRO A 36 14.45 9.26 8.24
N VAL A 37 13.34 9.32 8.96
CA VAL A 37 12.67 8.16 9.56
C VAL A 37 12.22 7.15 8.48
N PHE A 38 11.74 7.63 7.33
CA PHE A 38 11.34 6.77 6.21
C PHE A 38 12.50 5.99 5.60
N ARG A 39 13.69 6.58 5.59
CA ARG A 39 14.92 5.89 5.14
C ARG A 39 15.34 4.78 6.11
N ARG A 40 15.09 4.94 7.41
CA ARG A 40 15.37 3.91 8.42
C ARG A 40 14.34 2.78 8.42
N ALA A 41 13.09 3.08 8.11
CA ALA A 41 12.02 2.08 8.01
C ALA A 41 12.32 1.02 6.94
N GLY A 42 13.00 1.36 5.86
CA GLY A 42 13.46 0.39 4.85
C GLY A 42 14.32 -0.73 5.44
N ASN A 43 15.16 -0.42 6.44
CA ASN A 43 16.01 -1.42 7.09
C ASN A 43 15.24 -2.39 7.99
N VAL A 44 14.12 -1.94 8.56
CA VAL A 44 13.25 -2.77 9.41
C VAL A 44 12.40 -3.73 8.55
N VAL A 45 12.03 -3.28 7.36
CA VAL A 45 11.19 -4.05 6.42
C VAL A 45 12.03 -5.06 5.60
N GLU A 46 13.34 -4.85 5.49
CA GLU A 46 14.25 -5.71 4.72
C GLU A 46 14.16 -7.22 5.06
N PRO A 47 14.18 -7.67 6.33
CA PRO A 47 14.08 -9.09 6.65
C PRO A 47 12.73 -9.69 6.23
N MET A 48 11.67 -8.90 6.30
CA MET A 48 10.33 -9.31 5.87
C MET A 48 10.27 -9.45 4.34
N MET A 49 10.95 -8.57 3.59
CA MET A 49 11.04 -8.62 2.13
C MET A 49 11.79 -9.87 1.64
N ARG A 50 12.86 -10.24 2.31
CA ARG A 50 13.60 -11.48 1.99
C ARG A 50 12.73 -12.73 2.15
N GLY A 51 11.85 -12.75 3.15
CA GLY A 51 10.89 -13.84 3.36
C GLY A 51 9.89 -14.03 2.21
N VAL A 52 9.56 -12.98 1.49
CA VAL A 52 8.68 -13.00 0.30
C VAL A 52 9.45 -13.01 -1.03
N GLY A 53 10.77 -13.22 -1.01
CA GLY A 53 11.59 -13.38 -2.21
C GLY A 53 11.94 -12.07 -2.92
N LEU A 54 11.93 -10.95 -2.21
CA LEU A 54 12.29 -9.62 -2.70
C LEU A 54 13.66 -9.18 -2.20
N THR A 55 14.38 -8.41 -3.01
CA THR A 55 15.69 -7.85 -2.63
C THR A 55 15.54 -6.58 -1.78
N ARG A 56 16.67 -6.11 -1.24
CA ARG A 56 16.74 -4.85 -0.48
C ARG A 56 16.34 -3.64 -1.33
N ASP A 57 16.65 -3.64 -2.62
CA ASP A 57 16.34 -2.54 -3.53
C ASP A 57 14.82 -2.39 -3.76
N ALA A 58 14.06 -3.48 -3.59
CA ALA A 58 12.60 -3.49 -3.63
C ALA A 58 11.95 -2.91 -2.35
N ALA A 59 12.67 -2.84 -1.23
CA ALA A 59 12.09 -2.46 0.06
C ALA A 59 11.55 -1.01 0.05
N ILE A 60 12.29 -0.07 -0.51
CA ILE A 60 11.89 1.35 -0.53
C ILE A 60 10.64 1.57 -1.40
N PRO A 61 10.61 1.12 -2.68
CA PRO A 61 9.44 1.31 -3.51
C PRO A 61 8.21 0.56 -2.97
N LEU A 62 8.40 -0.64 -2.41
CA LEU A 62 7.31 -1.40 -1.82
C LEU A 62 6.73 -0.69 -0.58
N PHE A 63 7.60 -0.25 0.32
CA PHE A 63 7.18 0.53 1.50
C PHE A 63 6.41 1.79 1.08
N THR A 64 6.91 2.52 0.09
CA THR A 64 6.22 3.69 -0.43
C THR A 64 4.85 3.33 -1.01
N GLY A 65 4.76 2.25 -1.78
CA GLY A 65 3.49 1.80 -2.36
C GLY A 65 2.47 1.32 -1.33
N ILE A 66 2.92 0.68 -0.25
CA ILE A 66 2.06 0.24 0.86
C ILE A 66 1.41 1.44 1.56
N PHE A 67 2.17 2.49 1.81
CA PHE A 67 1.70 3.63 2.60
C PHE A 67 1.10 4.76 1.76
N LEU A 68 1.71 5.09 0.62
CA LEU A 68 1.30 6.22 -0.22
C LEU A 68 0.45 5.80 -1.44
N GLY A 69 0.21 4.50 -1.56
CA GLY A 69 -0.59 3.97 -2.65
C GLY A 69 0.20 3.69 -3.93
N ILE A 70 -0.49 3.00 -4.83
CA ILE A 70 0.13 2.44 -6.05
C ILE A 70 0.59 3.54 -7.03
N ALA A 71 -0.09 4.68 -7.06
CA ALA A 71 0.25 5.79 -7.96
C ALA A 71 1.64 6.36 -7.66
N TYR A 72 1.96 6.56 -6.39
CA TYR A 72 3.29 7.00 -5.96
C TYR A 72 4.31 5.85 -6.01
N GLY A 73 3.90 4.66 -5.55
CA GLY A 73 4.72 3.46 -5.58
C GLY A 73 5.19 3.09 -6.98
N ALA A 74 4.30 3.15 -7.97
CA ALA A 74 4.62 2.83 -9.37
C ALA A 74 5.73 3.72 -9.94
N GLY A 75 5.68 5.04 -9.69
CA GLY A 75 6.73 5.95 -10.14
C GLY A 75 8.10 5.62 -9.55
N ILE A 76 8.16 5.23 -8.28
CA ILE A 76 9.41 4.83 -7.61
C ILE A 76 9.85 3.45 -8.10
N ILE A 77 8.93 2.50 -8.28
CA ILE A 77 9.22 1.17 -8.83
C ILE A 77 9.85 1.29 -10.21
N ILE A 78 9.25 2.07 -11.12
CA ILE A 78 9.78 2.30 -12.47
C ILE A 78 11.19 2.90 -12.40
N ARG A 79 11.40 3.92 -11.59
CA ARG A 79 12.71 4.55 -11.42
C ARG A 79 13.76 3.57 -10.90
N VAL A 80 13.45 2.81 -9.84
CA VAL A 80 14.38 1.85 -9.24
C VAL A 80 14.64 0.69 -10.21
N ALA A 81 13.62 0.23 -10.92
CA ALA A 81 13.76 -0.80 -11.96
C ALA A 81 14.75 -0.39 -13.05
N GLN A 82 14.64 0.86 -13.53
CA GLN A 82 15.53 1.40 -14.56
C GLN A 82 16.96 1.63 -14.04
N GLN A 83 17.11 2.13 -12.82
CA GLN A 83 18.42 2.46 -12.26
C GLN A 83 19.20 1.23 -11.75
N LYS A 84 18.50 0.24 -11.21
CA LYS A 84 19.10 -0.95 -10.58
C LYS A 84 19.05 -2.20 -11.44
N GLY A 85 18.33 -2.17 -12.56
CA GLY A 85 18.17 -3.33 -13.43
C GLY A 85 17.43 -4.48 -12.75
N LEU A 86 16.37 -4.19 -12.00
CA LEU A 86 15.61 -5.21 -11.29
C LEU A 86 15.05 -6.27 -12.25
N PRO A 87 15.19 -7.57 -11.93
CA PRO A 87 14.65 -8.63 -12.77
C PRO A 87 13.11 -8.58 -12.84
N ALA A 88 12.57 -8.99 -13.98
CA ALA A 88 11.12 -9.01 -14.22
C ALA A 88 10.32 -9.75 -13.13
N ARG A 89 10.90 -10.83 -12.60
CA ARG A 89 10.35 -11.59 -11.48
C ARG A 89 10.11 -10.69 -10.24
N GLU A 90 11.10 -9.90 -9.90
CA GLU A 90 11.03 -9.05 -8.72
C GLU A 90 10.00 -7.93 -8.89
N LEU A 91 9.97 -7.32 -10.08
CA LEU A 91 8.96 -6.33 -10.45
C LEU A 91 7.55 -6.90 -10.37
N PHE A 92 7.36 -8.14 -10.85
CA PHE A 92 6.08 -8.83 -10.76
C PHE A 92 5.68 -9.08 -9.31
N LEU A 93 6.59 -9.59 -8.46
CA LEU A 93 6.32 -9.85 -7.05
C LEU A 93 5.98 -8.56 -6.29
N MET A 94 6.67 -7.45 -6.57
CA MET A 94 6.34 -6.13 -6.02
C MET A 94 4.95 -5.67 -6.47
N GLY A 95 4.64 -5.81 -7.76
CA GLY A 95 3.33 -5.48 -8.32
C GLY A 95 2.22 -6.32 -7.70
N LEU A 96 2.43 -7.62 -7.52
CA LEU A 96 1.47 -8.54 -6.90
C LEU A 96 1.23 -8.18 -5.43
N PHE A 97 2.30 -7.88 -4.68
CA PHE A 97 2.18 -7.44 -3.30
C PHE A 97 1.37 -6.15 -3.19
N LEU A 98 1.70 -5.15 -4.02
CA LEU A 98 0.99 -3.87 -4.01
C LEU A 98 -0.44 -3.98 -4.53
N ALA A 99 -0.72 -4.86 -5.48
CA ALA A 99 -2.09 -5.11 -5.92
C ALA A 99 -3.00 -5.62 -4.80
N THR A 100 -2.42 -6.39 -3.87
CA THR A 100 -3.16 -6.93 -2.71
C THR A 100 -3.12 -6.02 -1.48
N CYS A 101 -2.05 -5.26 -1.30
CA CYS A 101 -1.82 -4.45 -0.11
C CYS A 101 -1.13 -3.12 -0.43
N HIS A 102 -1.91 -2.16 -0.95
CA HIS A 102 -1.48 -0.77 -1.15
C HIS A 102 -2.37 0.18 -0.34
N SER A 103 -1.93 1.41 -0.15
CA SER A 103 -2.69 2.45 0.59
C SER A 103 -3.29 1.96 1.91
N VAL A 104 -2.52 1.17 2.66
CA VAL A 104 -3.02 0.41 3.81
C VAL A 104 -3.72 1.30 4.81
N ILE A 105 -3.18 2.48 5.09
CA ILE A 105 -3.75 3.39 6.10
C ILE A 105 -5.02 4.03 5.55
N GLU A 106 -4.98 4.53 4.32
CA GLU A 106 -6.10 5.21 3.68
C GLU A 106 -7.30 4.27 3.55
N ASP A 107 -7.10 3.10 2.95
CA ASP A 107 -8.15 2.11 2.73
C ASP A 107 -8.75 1.61 4.05
N VAL A 108 -7.90 1.27 5.04
CA VAL A 108 -8.40 0.81 6.34
C VAL A 108 -9.23 1.89 7.02
N LEU A 109 -8.80 3.16 6.97
CA LEU A 109 -9.58 4.26 7.55
C LEU A 109 -10.92 4.47 6.84
N ILE A 110 -10.96 4.35 5.50
CA ILE A 110 -12.21 4.42 4.75
C ILE A 110 -13.19 3.34 5.26
N PHE A 111 -12.74 2.10 5.36
CA PHE A 111 -13.58 1.01 5.85
C PHE A 111 -14.00 1.18 7.31
N VAL A 112 -13.14 1.70 8.18
CA VAL A 112 -13.48 1.98 9.59
C VAL A 112 -14.56 3.06 9.67
N VAL A 113 -14.52 4.08 8.83
CA VAL A 113 -15.54 5.16 8.80
C VAL A 113 -16.94 4.63 8.47
N ILE A 114 -17.03 3.58 7.66
CA ILE A 114 -18.30 2.91 7.30
C ILE A 114 -18.66 1.74 8.22
N GLY A 115 -17.92 1.56 9.33
CA GLY A 115 -18.23 0.54 10.36
C GLY A 115 -17.43 -0.75 10.24
N GLY A 116 -16.42 -0.82 9.38
CA GLY A 116 -15.54 -1.99 9.24
C GLY A 116 -14.58 -2.15 10.42
N ASN A 117 -14.16 -3.39 10.67
CA ASN A 117 -13.15 -3.71 11.67
C ASN A 117 -11.73 -3.49 11.09
N GLY A 118 -11.10 -2.35 11.40
CA GLY A 118 -9.79 -1.97 10.86
C GLY A 118 -8.68 -3.01 11.06
N PRO A 119 -8.43 -3.50 12.29
CA PRO A 119 -7.45 -4.55 12.55
C PRO A 119 -7.68 -5.83 11.74
N ALA A 120 -8.92 -6.28 11.60
CA ALA A 120 -9.25 -7.46 10.81
C ALA A 120 -8.96 -7.25 9.31
N ILE A 121 -9.37 -6.11 8.76
CA ILE A 121 -9.12 -5.75 7.36
C ILE A 121 -7.61 -5.68 7.10
N LEU A 122 -6.86 -5.02 7.97
CA LEU A 122 -5.41 -4.92 7.87
C LEU A 122 -4.74 -6.30 7.91
N GLY A 123 -5.12 -7.14 8.88
CA GLY A 123 -4.56 -8.47 9.04
C GLY A 123 -4.81 -9.38 7.84
N VAL A 124 -6.03 -9.38 7.31
CA VAL A 124 -6.40 -10.15 6.11
C VAL A 124 -5.61 -9.68 4.89
N ARG A 125 -5.54 -8.37 4.64
CA ARG A 125 -4.82 -7.80 3.49
C ARG A 125 -3.33 -8.10 3.53
N LEU A 126 -2.67 -7.86 4.66
CA LEU A 126 -1.25 -8.18 4.85
C LEU A 126 -1.00 -9.68 4.73
N GLY A 127 -1.84 -10.50 5.38
CA GLY A 127 -1.74 -11.97 5.29
C GLY A 127 -1.85 -12.47 3.85
N LEU A 128 -2.84 -12.00 3.10
CA LEU A 128 -3.00 -12.36 1.69
C LEU A 128 -1.81 -11.89 0.85
N ALA A 129 -1.33 -10.66 1.03
CA ALA A 129 -0.18 -10.14 0.29
C ALA A 129 1.06 -10.99 0.52
N VAL A 130 1.36 -11.33 1.77
CA VAL A 130 2.52 -12.17 2.13
C VAL A 130 2.37 -13.58 1.58
N VAL A 131 1.20 -14.21 1.76
CA VAL A 131 0.96 -15.58 1.30
C VAL A 131 1.01 -15.67 -0.22
N LEU A 132 0.30 -14.80 -0.93
CA LEU A 132 0.27 -14.85 -2.40
C LEU A 132 1.64 -14.55 -3.01
N THR A 133 2.33 -13.51 -2.51
CA THR A 133 3.66 -13.16 -2.99
C THR A 133 4.69 -14.24 -2.65
N GLY A 134 4.63 -14.79 -1.44
CA GLY A 134 5.51 -15.87 -1.00
C GLY A 134 5.30 -17.17 -1.77
N LEU A 135 4.05 -17.54 -2.08
CA LEU A 135 3.74 -18.69 -2.95
C LEU A 135 4.28 -18.46 -4.35
N MET A 136 4.03 -17.29 -4.93
CA MET A 136 4.49 -16.96 -6.27
C MET A 136 6.02 -16.90 -6.35
N ALA A 137 6.68 -16.40 -5.33
CA ALA A 137 8.14 -16.40 -5.22
C ALA A 137 8.76 -17.81 -5.21
N ARG A 138 8.03 -18.80 -4.69
CA ARG A 138 8.47 -20.20 -4.67
C ARG A 138 8.22 -20.92 -6.00
N VAL A 139 7.10 -20.59 -6.66
CA VAL A 139 6.73 -21.18 -7.95
C VAL A 139 7.61 -20.61 -9.07
N TRP A 140 7.83 -19.32 -9.07
CA TRP A 140 8.69 -18.67 -10.06
C TRP A 140 10.14 -18.70 -9.59
N LYS A 141 10.84 -19.77 -9.91
CA LYS A 141 12.28 -19.86 -9.65
C LYS A 141 13.04 -18.83 -10.49
N PRO A 142 14.09 -18.20 -9.94
CA PRO A 142 14.99 -17.38 -10.76
C PRO A 142 15.63 -18.25 -11.84
N ALA A 143 15.63 -17.74 -13.07
CA ALA A 143 16.39 -18.32 -14.17
C ALA A 143 17.87 -18.03 -13.97
#